data_a73cd7f4e2c5858c206578825104da9d
#
_entry.id   a73cd7f4e2c5858c206578825104da9d
#
_cell.length_a   1.000
_cell.length_b   1.000
_cell.length_c   1.000
_cell.angle_alpha   90.00
_cell.angle_beta   90.00
_cell.angle_gamma   90.00
#
_symmetry.space_group_name_H-M   'P 1'
#
loop_
_entity.id
_entity.type
_entity.pdbx_description
1 polymer ?
#
loop_
_entity_poly.entity_id
_entity_poly.type
_entity_poly.pdbx_seq_one_letter_code
_entity_poly.pdbx_strand_id
1 'polypeptide(L)'
;MMSTPIIFAKHRLGTVAAENRIFSPQDLVVLDFSGFETTPFLNQELGLNLNKLMAPGLGVQGQLAGAQSFAVYYFSETAYRFVLSEDAAQALTALVSKHDSDYDIELVRRSDLAITQLSGQAALETVLNSFSLTPGLQISDLQACYGKQSGDVFVTTLVQQGQQQYQLIANQESLSLWQARLAEQGFAQPVEHAPN
;
A
#
# COMPACT_ATOMS: atom_id res chain seq x y z
N MET A 1 -40.54 5.48 51.14
CA MET A 1 -39.55 4.80 50.30
C MET A 1 -39.16 5.75 49.15
N MET A 2 -38.00 6.39 49.26
CA MET A 2 -37.52 7.31 48.22
C MET A 2 -36.61 6.55 47.28
N SER A 3 -36.97 6.51 45.99
CA SER A 3 -36.19 5.86 44.95
C SER A 3 -35.17 6.85 44.40
N THR A 4 -33.89 6.54 44.55
CA THR A 4 -32.78 7.33 44.01
C THR A 4 -32.58 7.02 42.54
N PRO A 5 -32.61 7.98 41.62
CA PRO A 5 -32.34 7.70 40.20
C PRO A 5 -30.85 7.38 39.98
N ILE A 6 -30.59 6.25 39.35
CA ILE A 6 -29.23 5.87 38.90
C ILE A 6 -28.92 6.69 37.64
N ILE A 7 -28.01 7.63 37.79
CA ILE A 7 -27.46 8.42 36.67
C ILE A 7 -26.39 7.56 36.00
N PHE A 8 -26.69 7.00 34.82
CA PHE A 8 -25.70 6.43 33.95
C PHE A 8 -24.82 7.57 33.33
N ALA A 9 -23.66 7.79 33.88
CA ALA A 9 -22.63 8.61 33.24
C ALA A 9 -22.19 7.88 31.97
N LYS A 10 -22.66 8.33 30.80
CA LYS A 10 -22.06 7.96 29.52
C LYS A 10 -20.64 8.50 29.50
N HIS A 11 -19.66 7.68 29.89
CA HIS A 11 -18.27 7.92 29.50
C HIS A 11 -18.22 7.84 27.97
N ARG A 12 -18.23 9.00 27.31
CA ARG A 12 -17.69 9.13 25.96
C ARG A 12 -16.20 8.85 26.11
N LEU A 13 -15.79 7.60 25.81
CA LEU A 13 -14.42 7.34 25.43
C LEU A 13 -14.16 8.24 24.21
N GLY A 14 -13.49 9.36 24.44
CA GLY A 14 -13.00 10.19 23.36
C GLY A 14 -12.04 9.30 22.55
N THR A 15 -12.45 8.98 21.33
CA THR A 15 -11.54 8.42 20.34
C THR A 15 -10.44 9.47 20.19
N VAL A 16 -9.26 9.16 20.73
CA VAL A 16 -8.06 9.96 20.46
C VAL A 16 -7.90 9.93 18.95
N ALA A 17 -8.02 11.08 18.31
CA ALA A 17 -7.84 11.19 16.86
C ALA A 17 -6.46 10.62 16.54
N ALA A 18 -6.41 9.69 15.58
CA ALA A 18 -5.16 9.09 15.18
C ALA A 18 -4.24 10.20 14.67
N GLU A 19 -3.05 10.31 15.24
CA GLU A 19 -2.04 11.29 14.87
C GLU A 19 -1.65 11.10 13.41
N ASN A 20 -1.55 12.21 12.66
CA ASN A 20 -1.10 12.18 11.28
C ASN A 20 0.41 11.91 11.26
N ARG A 21 0.80 10.83 10.60
CA ARG A 21 2.20 10.37 10.56
C ARG A 21 2.64 10.06 9.15
N ILE A 22 3.91 10.34 8.88
CA ILE A 22 4.64 9.87 7.71
C ILE A 22 5.85 9.08 8.16
N PHE A 23 6.15 7.99 7.49
CA PHE A 23 7.35 7.21 7.73
C PHE A 23 7.78 6.47 6.46
N SER A 24 9.06 6.14 6.38
CA SER A 24 9.63 5.38 5.26
C SER A 24 9.99 3.98 5.73
N PRO A 25 9.17 2.97 5.38
CA PRO A 25 9.47 1.58 5.71
C PRO A 25 10.76 1.15 4.99
N GLN A 26 11.69 0.58 5.73
CA GLN A 26 12.99 0.15 5.21
C GLN A 26 12.96 -1.28 4.65
N ASP A 27 11.92 -2.03 4.99
CA ASP A 27 11.72 -3.42 4.65
C ASP A 27 10.82 -3.63 3.41
N LEU A 28 10.23 -2.57 2.88
CA LEU A 28 9.40 -2.65 1.69
C LEU A 28 10.19 -2.33 0.41
N VAL A 29 9.92 -3.10 -0.61
CA VAL A 29 10.50 -2.95 -1.94
C VAL A 29 9.44 -2.92 -3.03
N VAL A 30 9.80 -2.40 -4.18
CA VAL A 30 8.96 -2.33 -5.38
C VAL A 30 9.52 -3.25 -6.44
N LEU A 31 8.67 -4.12 -6.98
CA LEU A 31 9.00 -4.96 -8.14
C LEU A 31 8.02 -4.65 -9.27
N ASP A 32 8.52 -4.45 -10.47
CA ASP A 32 7.70 -4.41 -11.68
C ASP A 32 7.75 -5.79 -12.34
N PHE A 33 6.58 -6.31 -12.70
CA PHE A 33 6.40 -7.63 -13.27
C PHE A 33 5.73 -7.48 -14.63
N SER A 34 6.37 -7.97 -15.69
CA SER A 34 5.93 -7.80 -17.06
C SER A 34 6.13 -9.05 -17.90
N GLY A 35 5.46 -9.11 -19.06
CA GLY A 35 5.53 -10.22 -20.01
C GLY A 35 4.15 -10.69 -20.44
N PHE A 36 4.09 -11.44 -21.55
CA PHE A 36 2.82 -11.89 -22.13
C PHE A 36 2.06 -12.87 -21.25
N GLU A 37 2.77 -13.61 -20.38
CA GLU A 37 2.18 -14.62 -19.53
C GLU A 37 2.11 -14.21 -18.04
N THR A 38 2.28 -12.90 -17.76
CA THR A 38 2.19 -12.36 -16.40
C THR A 38 0.85 -12.67 -15.74
N THR A 39 -0.26 -12.40 -16.42
CA THR A 39 -1.61 -12.70 -15.89
C THR A 39 -1.84 -14.19 -15.65
N PRO A 40 -1.53 -15.11 -16.59
CA PRO A 40 -1.56 -16.54 -16.34
C PRO A 40 -0.72 -16.98 -15.14
N PHE A 41 0.51 -16.50 -15.02
CA PHE A 41 1.39 -16.80 -13.90
C PHE A 41 0.78 -16.39 -12.56
N LEU A 42 0.30 -15.15 -12.45
CA LEU A 42 -0.30 -14.62 -11.22
C LEU A 42 -1.55 -15.41 -10.80
N ASN A 43 -2.36 -15.84 -11.76
CA ASN A 43 -3.54 -16.64 -11.48
C ASN A 43 -3.18 -18.07 -11.03
N GLN A 44 -2.22 -18.71 -11.68
CA GLN A 44 -1.91 -20.12 -11.48
C GLN A 44 -0.95 -20.34 -10.30
N GLU A 45 0.14 -19.60 -10.26
CA GLU A 45 1.20 -19.81 -9.29
C GLU A 45 0.98 -19.06 -7.97
N LEU A 46 0.33 -17.89 -8.01
CA LEU A 46 -0.02 -17.13 -6.81
C LEU A 46 -1.49 -17.28 -6.40
N GLY A 47 -2.31 -17.93 -7.20
CA GLY A 47 -3.73 -18.12 -6.90
C GLY A 47 -4.53 -16.82 -6.79
N LEU A 48 -4.09 -15.75 -7.47
CA LEU A 48 -4.73 -14.46 -7.40
C LEU A 48 -5.99 -14.42 -8.28
N ASN A 49 -7.09 -13.87 -7.75
CA ASN A 49 -8.27 -13.61 -8.54
C ASN A 49 -8.16 -12.24 -9.20
N LEU A 50 -7.60 -12.21 -10.41
CA LEU A 50 -7.38 -10.98 -11.18
C LEU A 50 -8.59 -10.57 -12.04
N ASN A 51 -9.69 -11.32 -12.03
CA ASN A 51 -10.87 -11.04 -12.85
C ASN A 51 -11.53 -9.69 -12.54
N LYS A 52 -11.26 -9.12 -11.38
CA LYS A 52 -11.77 -7.81 -10.96
C LYS A 52 -10.83 -6.66 -11.34
N LEU A 53 -9.62 -6.95 -11.81
CA LEU A 53 -8.63 -5.95 -12.20
C LEU A 53 -8.85 -5.54 -13.67
N MET A 54 -9.91 -4.78 -13.91
CA MET A 54 -10.33 -4.38 -15.26
C MET A 54 -9.91 -2.96 -15.65
N ALA A 55 -9.22 -2.25 -14.75
CA ALA A 55 -8.78 -0.87 -15.00
C ALA A 55 -7.39 -0.62 -14.37
N PRO A 56 -6.52 0.15 -15.04
CA PRO A 56 -5.23 0.52 -14.50
C PRO A 56 -5.34 1.13 -13.10
N GLY A 57 -4.49 0.67 -12.19
CA GLY A 57 -4.46 1.08 -10.81
C GLY A 57 -5.25 0.20 -9.85
N LEU A 58 -6.20 -0.60 -10.32
CA LEU A 58 -6.83 -1.59 -9.43
C LEU A 58 -5.80 -2.62 -8.99
N GLY A 59 -5.92 -3.06 -7.74
CA GLY A 59 -4.99 -4.02 -7.18
C GLY A 59 -5.67 -5.01 -6.22
N VAL A 60 -4.92 -6.03 -5.87
CA VAL A 60 -5.29 -7.00 -4.86
C VAL A 60 -4.16 -7.18 -3.86
N GLN A 61 -4.51 -7.53 -2.64
CA GLN A 61 -3.56 -7.97 -1.63
C GLN A 61 -3.60 -9.49 -1.56
N GLY A 62 -2.44 -10.09 -1.41
CA GLY A 62 -2.27 -11.54 -1.31
C GLY A 62 -1.21 -11.90 -0.30
N GLN A 63 -0.98 -13.19 -0.17
CA GLN A 63 0.04 -13.75 0.71
C GLN A 63 0.86 -14.80 -0.07
N LEU A 64 2.16 -14.74 0.08
CA LEU A 64 3.08 -15.80 -0.32
C LEU A 64 3.17 -16.87 0.77
N ALA A 65 3.83 -17.98 0.46
CA ALA A 65 4.14 -19.02 1.43
C ALA A 65 4.83 -18.41 2.67
N GLY A 66 4.40 -18.81 3.87
CA GLY A 66 4.93 -18.23 5.11
C GLY A 66 4.22 -16.97 5.61
N ALA A 67 3.02 -16.69 5.11
CA ALA A 67 2.18 -15.53 5.50
C ALA A 67 2.79 -14.15 5.17
N GLN A 68 3.71 -14.09 4.20
CA GLN A 68 4.28 -12.83 3.72
C GLN A 68 3.28 -12.10 2.81
N SER A 69 2.79 -10.96 3.26
CA SER A 69 1.78 -10.17 2.54
C SER A 69 2.42 -9.34 1.42
N PHE A 70 1.69 -9.16 0.33
CA PHE A 70 2.03 -8.26 -0.75
C PHE A 70 0.79 -7.51 -1.26
N ALA A 71 1.00 -6.38 -1.90
CA ALA A 71 0.02 -5.71 -2.73
C ALA A 71 0.50 -5.73 -4.18
N VAL A 72 -0.40 -6.04 -5.12
CA VAL A 72 -0.12 -6.02 -6.55
C VAL A 72 -1.12 -5.12 -7.25
N TYR A 73 -0.62 -4.23 -8.10
CA TYR A 73 -1.38 -3.23 -8.85
C TYR A 73 -1.31 -3.54 -10.33
N TYR A 74 -2.46 -3.53 -10.98
CA TYR A 74 -2.62 -3.77 -12.39
C TYR A 74 -2.36 -2.50 -13.21
N PHE A 75 -1.55 -2.56 -14.25
CA PHE A 75 -1.39 -1.53 -15.26
C PHE A 75 -1.95 -1.97 -16.61
N SER A 76 -1.71 -3.22 -16.99
CA SER A 76 -2.24 -3.89 -18.16
C SER A 76 -2.20 -5.40 -17.96
N GLU A 77 -2.72 -6.18 -18.91
CA GLU A 77 -2.65 -7.65 -18.87
C GLU A 77 -1.20 -8.19 -18.84
N THR A 78 -0.25 -7.37 -19.26
CA THR A 78 1.17 -7.72 -19.34
C THR A 78 2.05 -6.94 -18.39
N ALA A 79 1.48 -6.13 -17.48
CA ALA A 79 2.27 -5.27 -16.59
C ALA A 79 1.61 -5.06 -15.22
N TYR A 80 2.34 -5.37 -14.18
CA TYR A 80 1.93 -5.23 -12.78
C TYR A 80 3.05 -4.64 -11.94
N ARG A 81 2.70 -4.04 -10.80
CA ARG A 81 3.64 -3.57 -9.79
C ARG A 81 3.33 -4.22 -8.46
N PHE A 82 4.34 -4.81 -7.84
CA PHE A 82 4.27 -5.33 -6.48
C PHE A 82 4.87 -4.36 -5.48
N VAL A 83 4.25 -4.30 -4.31
CA VAL A 83 4.80 -3.70 -3.09
C VAL A 83 4.78 -4.76 -2.01
N LEU A 84 5.94 -5.13 -1.50
CA LEU A 84 6.10 -6.27 -0.60
C LEU A 84 7.38 -6.12 0.24
N SER A 85 7.50 -6.95 1.29
CA SER A 85 8.71 -6.99 2.10
C SER A 85 9.90 -7.59 1.32
N GLU A 86 11.11 -7.33 1.79
CA GLU A 86 12.33 -7.91 1.20
C GLU A 86 12.29 -9.44 1.16
N ASP A 87 11.83 -10.08 2.25
CA ASP A 87 11.69 -11.54 2.32
C ASP A 87 10.65 -12.06 1.30
N ALA A 88 9.53 -11.35 1.15
CA ALA A 88 8.51 -11.68 0.16
C ALA A 88 9.04 -11.49 -1.27
N ALA A 89 9.87 -10.47 -1.50
CA ALA A 89 10.51 -10.24 -2.81
C ALA A 89 11.47 -11.37 -3.18
N GLN A 90 12.26 -11.85 -2.22
CA GLN A 90 13.13 -13.00 -2.43
C GLN A 90 12.33 -14.28 -2.74
N ALA A 91 11.24 -14.52 -2.01
CA ALA A 91 10.36 -15.66 -2.25
C ALA A 91 9.69 -15.59 -3.62
N LEU A 92 9.20 -14.42 -4.03
CA LEU A 92 8.61 -14.21 -5.36
C LEU A 92 9.65 -14.40 -6.47
N THR A 93 10.85 -13.86 -6.30
CA THR A 93 11.95 -14.01 -7.26
C THR A 93 12.33 -15.50 -7.42
N ALA A 94 12.41 -16.24 -6.34
CA ALA A 94 12.68 -17.67 -6.38
C ALA A 94 11.56 -18.46 -7.10
N LEU A 95 10.30 -18.08 -6.87
CA LEU A 95 9.16 -18.68 -7.56
C LEU A 95 9.21 -18.39 -9.07
N VAL A 96 9.45 -17.14 -9.48
CA VAL A 96 9.60 -16.77 -10.90
C VAL A 96 10.74 -17.55 -11.53
N SER A 97 11.92 -17.60 -10.91
CA SER A 97 13.08 -18.33 -11.42
C SER A 97 12.82 -19.84 -11.59
N LYS A 98 11.98 -20.43 -10.74
CA LYS A 98 11.59 -21.84 -10.87
C LYS A 98 10.77 -22.12 -12.14
N HIS A 99 10.05 -21.12 -12.63
CA HIS A 99 9.15 -21.21 -13.77
C HIS A 99 9.65 -20.42 -14.99
N ASP A 100 10.92 -20.02 -15.02
CA ASP A 100 11.53 -19.21 -16.08
C ASP A 100 11.42 -19.83 -17.48
N SER A 101 11.36 -21.16 -17.56
CA SER A 101 11.15 -21.88 -18.83
C SER A 101 9.69 -22.05 -19.24
N ASP A 102 8.76 -21.80 -18.34
CA ASP A 102 7.35 -22.13 -18.51
C ASP A 102 6.51 -20.91 -18.90
N TYR A 103 7.01 -19.69 -18.60
CA TYR A 103 6.31 -18.44 -18.82
C TYR A 103 7.23 -17.37 -19.43
N ASP A 104 6.67 -16.58 -20.36
CA ASP A 104 7.32 -15.35 -20.87
C ASP A 104 7.04 -14.19 -19.93
N ILE A 105 7.86 -14.09 -18.88
CA ILE A 105 7.72 -13.12 -17.80
C ILE A 105 9.08 -12.55 -17.38
N GLU A 106 9.06 -11.30 -16.91
CA GLU A 106 10.22 -10.60 -16.36
C GLU A 106 9.85 -9.94 -15.03
N LEU A 107 10.67 -10.13 -14.01
CA LEU A 107 10.55 -9.50 -12.71
C LEU A 107 11.73 -8.54 -12.48
N VAL A 108 11.44 -7.25 -12.38
CA VAL A 108 12.47 -6.20 -12.24
C VAL A 108 12.32 -5.52 -10.88
N ARG A 109 13.39 -5.54 -10.08
CA ARG A 109 13.46 -4.76 -8.85
C ARG A 109 13.72 -3.29 -9.18
N ARG A 110 12.84 -2.43 -8.68
CA ARG A 110 12.89 -0.97 -8.86
C ARG A 110 13.67 -0.32 -7.72
N SER A 111 14.99 -0.47 -7.77
CA SER A 111 15.90 0.14 -6.78
C SER A 111 15.97 1.67 -6.89
N ASP A 112 15.45 2.24 -7.97
CA ASP A 112 15.27 3.68 -8.18
C ASP A 112 14.05 4.25 -7.45
N LEU A 113 13.16 3.40 -6.92
CA LEU A 113 11.96 3.80 -6.20
C LEU A 113 12.08 3.51 -4.70
N ALA A 114 11.56 4.43 -3.91
CA ALA A 114 11.39 4.27 -2.47
C ALA A 114 9.93 4.49 -2.08
N ILE A 115 9.60 4.21 -0.82
CA ILE A 115 8.23 4.23 -0.32
C ILE A 115 8.15 5.14 0.89
N THR A 116 7.15 6.03 0.91
CA THR A 116 6.73 6.78 2.09
C THR A 116 5.30 6.42 2.40
N GLN A 117 5.01 6.04 3.63
CA GLN A 117 3.65 5.73 4.10
C GLN A 117 3.06 6.90 4.87
N LEU A 118 1.75 7.10 4.66
CA LEU A 118 0.95 8.09 5.38
C LEU A 118 -0.15 7.37 6.16
N SER A 119 -0.38 7.84 7.37
CA SER A 119 -1.49 7.39 8.21
C SER A 119 -2.04 8.55 9.02
N GLY A 120 -3.24 8.36 9.57
CA GLY A 120 -3.90 9.36 10.39
C GLY A 120 -5.16 9.92 9.77
N GLN A 121 -5.86 10.76 10.52
CA GLN A 121 -7.19 11.24 10.13
C GLN A 121 -7.16 12.12 8.88
N ALA A 122 -6.13 12.94 8.69
CA ALA A 122 -6.01 13.84 7.54
C ALA A 122 -5.40 13.15 6.29
N ALA A 123 -4.93 11.92 6.40
CA ALA A 123 -4.19 11.27 5.31
C ALA A 123 -5.04 11.10 4.05
N LEU A 124 -6.30 10.69 4.17
CA LEU A 124 -7.21 10.55 3.04
C LEU A 124 -7.43 11.87 2.30
N GLU A 125 -7.80 12.93 3.03
CA GLU A 125 -8.07 14.25 2.44
C GLU A 125 -6.83 14.81 1.77
N THR A 126 -5.68 14.69 2.42
CA THR A 126 -4.39 15.13 1.87
C THR A 126 -4.06 14.41 0.56
N VAL A 127 -4.23 13.09 0.51
CA VAL A 127 -3.97 12.29 -0.70
C VAL A 127 -4.96 12.63 -1.81
N LEU A 128 -6.24 12.78 -1.51
CA LEU A 128 -7.26 13.17 -2.50
C LEU A 128 -6.94 14.53 -3.12
N ASN A 129 -6.61 15.52 -2.29
CA ASN A 129 -6.36 16.90 -2.74
C ASN A 129 -5.02 17.03 -3.49
N SER A 130 -3.97 16.36 -2.99
CA SER A 130 -2.62 16.50 -3.54
C SER A 130 -2.42 15.73 -4.85
N PHE A 131 -3.12 14.60 -5.02
CA PHE A 131 -2.90 13.68 -6.15
C PHE A 131 -4.10 13.50 -7.05
N SER A 132 -5.15 14.32 -6.87
CA SER A 132 -6.37 14.26 -7.69
C SER A 132 -6.96 12.85 -7.79
N LEU A 133 -6.95 12.11 -6.69
CA LEU A 133 -7.59 10.80 -6.61
C LEU A 133 -9.11 11.01 -6.66
N THR A 134 -9.80 10.11 -7.33
CA THR A 134 -11.27 10.19 -7.42
C THR A 134 -11.88 9.84 -6.06
N PRO A 135 -12.67 10.75 -5.44
CA PRO A 135 -13.43 10.40 -4.25
C PRO A 135 -14.39 9.25 -4.58
N GLY A 136 -14.49 8.26 -3.74
CA GLY A 136 -15.48 7.19 -3.88
C GLY A 136 -14.91 5.79 -4.19
N LEU A 137 -13.61 5.62 -4.39
CA LEU A 137 -12.98 4.31 -4.26
C LEU A 137 -12.94 3.91 -2.77
N GLN A 138 -14.12 3.70 -2.20
CA GLN A 138 -14.23 2.99 -0.94
C GLN A 138 -13.94 1.53 -1.26
N ILE A 139 -12.75 1.11 -0.91
CA ILE A 139 -12.36 -0.28 -1.02
C ILE A 139 -13.13 -1.01 0.10
N SER A 140 -14.29 -1.55 -0.25
CA SER A 140 -15.13 -2.33 0.67
C SER A 140 -14.60 -3.75 0.89
N ASP A 141 -13.70 -4.20 0.03
CA ASP A 141 -13.05 -5.50 0.13
C ASP A 141 -11.68 -5.33 0.78
N LEU A 142 -11.44 -6.01 1.91
CA LEU A 142 -10.18 -5.99 2.65
C LEU A 142 -8.97 -6.47 1.83
N GLN A 143 -9.21 -7.17 0.72
CA GLN A 143 -8.16 -7.64 -0.19
C GLN A 143 -7.91 -6.69 -1.37
N ALA A 144 -8.79 -5.73 -1.60
CA ALA A 144 -8.63 -4.78 -2.70
C ALA A 144 -7.73 -3.61 -2.31
N CYS A 145 -6.99 -3.10 -3.27
CA CYS A 145 -6.19 -1.90 -3.15
C CYS A 145 -6.25 -1.11 -4.48
N TYR A 146 -5.80 0.12 -4.44
CA TYR A 146 -5.80 1.00 -5.60
C TYR A 146 -4.51 1.81 -5.66
N GLY A 147 -3.97 2.01 -6.86
CA GLY A 147 -2.85 2.88 -7.11
C GLY A 147 -3.08 3.78 -8.32
N LYS A 148 -2.52 4.96 -8.29
CA LYS A 148 -2.59 5.94 -9.39
C LYS A 148 -1.25 6.62 -9.59
N GLN A 149 -0.82 6.70 -10.85
CA GLN A 149 0.32 7.54 -11.20
C GLN A 149 -0.13 9.00 -11.24
N SER A 150 0.55 9.86 -10.49
CA SER A 150 0.34 11.31 -10.46
C SER A 150 1.70 11.99 -10.61
N GLY A 151 2.00 12.45 -11.82
CA GLY A 151 3.35 12.92 -12.15
C GLY A 151 4.38 11.80 -11.99
N ASP A 152 5.38 12.04 -11.19
CA ASP A 152 6.47 11.11 -10.84
C ASP A 152 6.16 10.23 -9.61
N VAL A 153 5.01 10.43 -8.95
CA VAL A 153 4.61 9.67 -7.77
C VAL A 153 3.52 8.67 -8.12
N PHE A 154 3.71 7.41 -7.75
CA PHE A 154 2.65 6.40 -7.73
C PHE A 154 2.05 6.35 -6.33
N VAL A 155 0.80 6.78 -6.22
CA VAL A 155 0.07 6.84 -4.96
C VAL A 155 -0.79 5.61 -4.80
N THR A 156 -0.70 4.93 -3.66
CA THR A 156 -1.49 3.72 -3.42
C THR A 156 -2.34 3.82 -2.15
N THR A 157 -3.47 3.14 -2.18
CA THR A 157 -4.30 2.89 -1.00
C THR A 157 -4.31 1.40 -0.73
N LEU A 158 -4.18 1.02 0.52
CA LEU A 158 -4.28 -0.39 0.94
C LEU A 158 -4.89 -0.46 2.33
N VAL A 159 -5.39 -1.64 2.70
CA VAL A 159 -5.90 -1.89 4.04
C VAL A 159 -4.93 -2.82 4.77
N GLN A 160 -4.39 -2.35 5.88
CA GLN A 160 -3.51 -3.13 6.74
C GLN A 160 -4.05 -3.13 8.16
N GLN A 161 -4.22 -4.32 8.73
CA GLN A 161 -4.78 -4.51 10.07
C GLN A 161 -6.14 -3.80 10.28
N GLY A 162 -6.98 -3.78 9.24
CA GLY A 162 -8.28 -3.11 9.27
C GLY A 162 -8.23 -1.58 9.18
N GLN A 163 -7.06 -1.00 8.99
CA GLN A 163 -6.87 0.45 8.80
C GLN A 163 -6.45 0.76 7.37
N GLN A 164 -7.03 1.82 6.82
CA GLN A 164 -6.63 2.33 5.52
C GLN A 164 -5.29 3.05 5.63
N GLN A 165 -4.36 2.68 4.77
CA GLN A 165 -3.04 3.29 4.65
C GLN A 165 -2.82 3.82 3.24
N TYR A 166 -1.94 4.78 3.12
CA TYR A 166 -1.57 5.40 1.86
C TYR A 166 -0.06 5.33 1.69
N GLN A 167 0.37 5.06 0.47
CA GLN A 167 1.79 5.03 0.14
C GLN A 167 2.08 5.96 -1.02
N LEU A 168 3.18 6.69 -0.94
CA LEU A 168 3.79 7.43 -2.02
C LEU A 168 5.02 6.64 -2.47
N ILE A 169 5.08 6.30 -3.73
CA ILE A 169 6.15 5.51 -4.34
C ILE A 169 6.75 6.36 -5.46
N ALA A 170 8.00 6.76 -5.30
CA ALA A 170 8.72 7.60 -6.25
C ALA A 170 10.23 7.47 -6.02
N ASN A 171 11.02 8.19 -6.80
CA ASN A 171 12.43 8.34 -6.49
C ASN A 171 12.65 9.12 -5.19
N GLN A 172 13.82 8.98 -4.59
CA GLN A 172 14.13 9.56 -3.28
C GLN A 172 14.03 11.09 -3.26
N GLU A 173 14.37 11.76 -4.35
CA GLU A 173 14.30 13.23 -4.45
C GLU A 173 12.84 13.71 -4.35
N SER A 174 11.96 13.13 -5.15
CA SER A 174 10.53 13.43 -5.14
C SER A 174 9.89 13.13 -3.80
N LEU A 175 10.24 12.00 -3.17
CA LEU A 175 9.72 11.67 -1.83
C LEU A 175 10.20 12.66 -0.77
N SER A 176 11.43 13.12 -0.83
CA SER A 176 11.97 14.12 0.12
C SER A 176 11.19 15.43 0.01
N LEU A 177 10.87 15.88 -1.21
CA LEU A 177 10.04 17.07 -1.42
C LEU A 177 8.62 16.89 -0.87
N TRP A 178 8.01 15.72 -1.08
CA TRP A 178 6.68 15.42 -0.55
C TRP A 178 6.67 15.31 0.97
N GLN A 179 7.67 14.68 1.57
CA GLN A 179 7.80 14.59 3.03
C GLN A 179 7.90 15.99 3.67
N ALA A 180 8.65 16.91 3.07
CA ALA A 180 8.73 18.29 3.54
C ALA A 180 7.35 18.99 3.47
N ARG A 181 6.63 18.89 2.35
CA ARG A 181 5.28 19.44 2.19
C ARG A 181 4.28 18.87 3.19
N LEU A 182 4.33 17.56 3.42
CA LEU A 182 3.45 16.88 4.37
C LEU A 182 3.76 17.29 5.81
N ALA A 183 5.03 17.49 6.15
CA ALA A 183 5.42 18.03 7.46
C ALA A 183 4.83 19.44 7.69
N GLU A 184 4.85 20.30 6.68
CA GLU A 184 4.20 21.62 6.73
C GLU A 184 2.68 21.53 6.92
N GLN A 185 2.05 20.43 6.48
CA GLN A 185 0.62 20.14 6.66
C GLN A 185 0.30 19.44 8.00
N GLY A 186 1.29 19.29 8.88
CA GLY A 186 1.11 18.74 10.22
C GLY A 186 1.27 17.23 10.34
N PHE A 187 1.89 16.58 9.35
CA PHE A 187 2.28 15.18 9.48
C PHE A 187 3.60 15.06 10.25
N ALA A 188 3.56 14.34 11.38
CA ALA A 188 4.74 14.08 12.16
C ALA A 188 5.60 12.98 11.52
N GLN A 189 6.92 13.20 11.49
CA GLN A 189 7.89 12.14 11.21
C GLN A 189 8.12 11.31 12.47
N PRO A 190 8.39 10.00 12.34
CA PRO A 190 8.79 9.22 13.51
C PRO A 190 10.06 9.82 14.10
N VAL A 191 10.05 10.00 15.40
CA VAL A 191 11.28 10.35 16.12
C VAL A 191 12.18 9.12 16.03
N GLU A 192 13.26 9.20 15.26
CA GLU A 192 14.31 8.18 15.32
C GLU A 192 14.83 8.12 16.74
N HIS A 193 14.47 7.07 17.46
CA HIS A 193 15.14 6.75 18.70
C HIS A 193 16.52 6.25 18.31
N ALA A 194 17.53 7.11 18.49
CA ALA A 194 18.91 6.70 18.40
C ALA A 194 19.11 5.47 19.31
N PRO A 195 19.70 4.38 18.83
CA PRO A 195 20.00 3.24 19.67
C PRO A 195 21.00 3.68 20.74
N ASN A 196 20.63 3.45 22.02
CA ASN A 196 21.52 3.59 23.16
C ASN A 196 22.63 2.54 23.10
#